data_57298f10ca0bf75b525888009bacc2e1
#
_entry.id   57298f10ca0bf75b525888009bacc2e1
#
_cell.length_a   1.000
_cell.length_b   1.000
_cell.length_c   1.000
_cell.angle_alpha   90.00
_cell.angle_beta   90.00
_cell.angle_gamma   90.00
#
_symmetry.space_group_name_H-M   'P 1'
#
loop_
_entity.id
_entity.type
_entity.pdbx_description
1 polymer ?
#
loop_
_entity_poly.entity_id
_entity_poly.type
_entity_poly.pdbx_seq_one_letter_code
_entity_poly.pdbx_strand_id
1 'polypeptide(L)'
;MREVWDARHLMYELARADLVRHTSRLRLGILWWFLDPLVLALIYWGLVDQLLGRGESIHPRYWLFLFLGLIVWKQFAQCLSGCCGVYNRRQGLIKNLSVPLVSLPGSVVLQTFHLFVQAVVVVIVFLGISGGVSLGWIQLLGLLVIQFITMFGIGLMVAAPMASQPDLRELLPHFLKVLFYLSPVLYSFEFLQAKLDDSEFLQWLGVYIFIHPVGDLIDAYRHVLLDDGVLSLNGWVILVARSALYFTAGCLLQGRFERHLLEGLR
;
A
#
# COMPACT_ATOMS: atom_id res chain seq x y z
N MET A 1 -4.59 -4.09 -21.53
CA MET A 1 -5.25 -2.80 -21.23
C MET A 1 -6.73 -2.77 -21.60
N ARG A 2 -7.16 -3.26 -22.78
CA ARG A 2 -8.60 -3.35 -23.11
C ARG A 2 -9.39 -4.16 -22.08
N GLU A 3 -8.89 -5.32 -21.69
CA GLU A 3 -9.54 -6.19 -20.70
C GLU A 3 -9.73 -5.50 -19.33
N VAL A 4 -8.79 -4.69 -18.89
CA VAL A 4 -8.92 -3.92 -17.63
C VAL A 4 -10.04 -2.89 -17.74
N TRP A 5 -10.14 -2.22 -18.89
CA TRP A 5 -11.18 -1.23 -19.15
C TRP A 5 -12.57 -1.87 -19.23
N ASP A 6 -12.69 -3.01 -19.89
CA ASP A 6 -13.93 -3.74 -20.03
C ASP A 6 -14.39 -4.36 -18.70
N ALA A 7 -13.43 -4.72 -17.83
CA ALA A 7 -13.69 -5.27 -16.50
C ALA A 7 -14.02 -4.20 -15.42
N ARG A 8 -13.94 -2.90 -15.71
CA ARG A 8 -14.06 -1.83 -14.69
C ARG A 8 -15.36 -1.85 -13.90
N HIS A 9 -16.49 -2.13 -14.55
CA HIS A 9 -17.79 -2.21 -13.88
C HIS A 9 -17.85 -3.40 -12.91
N LEU A 10 -17.32 -4.56 -13.35
CA LEU A 10 -17.27 -5.75 -12.51
C LEU A 10 -16.32 -5.53 -11.32
N MET A 11 -15.16 -4.91 -11.52
CA MET A 11 -14.22 -4.54 -10.44
C MET A 11 -14.93 -3.69 -9.39
N TYR A 12 -15.67 -2.67 -9.83
CA TYR A 12 -16.39 -1.78 -8.93
C TYR A 12 -17.48 -2.50 -8.12
N GLU A 13 -18.33 -3.29 -8.78
CA GLU A 13 -19.40 -4.03 -8.10
C GLU A 13 -18.83 -5.06 -7.11
N LEU A 14 -17.78 -5.77 -7.48
CA LEU A 14 -17.11 -6.70 -6.58
C LEU A 14 -16.47 -5.99 -5.38
N ALA A 15 -15.80 -4.86 -5.61
CA ALA A 15 -15.19 -4.06 -4.55
C ALA A 15 -16.26 -3.52 -3.60
N ARG A 16 -17.37 -3.02 -4.12
CA ARG A 16 -18.52 -2.54 -3.34
C ARG A 16 -19.13 -3.66 -2.49
N ALA A 17 -19.34 -4.82 -3.09
CA ALA A 17 -19.89 -5.98 -2.36
C ALA A 17 -18.98 -6.42 -1.22
N ASP A 18 -17.66 -6.42 -1.42
CA ASP A 18 -16.68 -6.76 -0.39
C ASP A 18 -16.63 -5.70 0.71
N LEU A 19 -16.70 -4.41 0.37
CA LEU A 19 -16.78 -3.32 1.36
C LEU A 19 -18.00 -3.47 2.24
N VAL A 20 -19.19 -3.66 1.65
CA VAL A 20 -20.44 -3.86 2.40
C VAL A 20 -20.34 -5.09 3.30
N ARG A 21 -19.82 -6.21 2.77
CA ARG A 21 -19.64 -7.44 3.56
C ARG A 21 -18.68 -7.26 4.74
N HIS A 22 -17.60 -6.50 4.55
CA HIS A 22 -16.62 -6.22 5.59
C HIS A 22 -17.19 -5.31 6.67
N THR A 23 -17.90 -4.26 6.29
CA THR A 23 -18.45 -3.26 7.22
C THR A 23 -19.68 -3.74 7.98
N SER A 24 -20.57 -4.53 7.34
CA SER A 24 -21.82 -5.00 7.95
C SER A 24 -21.62 -6.03 9.07
N ARG A 25 -20.47 -6.70 9.14
CA ARG A 25 -20.17 -7.71 10.16
C ARG A 25 -19.68 -7.13 11.50
N LEU A 26 -19.24 -5.87 11.50
CA LEU A 26 -18.62 -5.23 12.66
C LEU A 26 -19.47 -4.05 13.12
N ARG A 27 -19.70 -3.93 14.46
CA ARG A 27 -20.45 -2.80 15.04
C ARG A 27 -19.86 -1.44 14.73
N LEU A 28 -18.52 -1.34 14.71
CA LEU A 28 -17.78 -0.12 14.38
C LEU A 28 -17.50 -0.01 12.86
N GLY A 29 -17.85 -1.05 12.08
CA GLY A 29 -17.74 -1.03 10.62
C GLY A 29 -16.35 -0.58 10.12
N ILE A 30 -16.38 0.47 9.31
CA ILE A 30 -15.17 1.05 8.68
C ILE A 30 -14.21 1.71 9.68
N LEU A 31 -14.69 2.08 10.87
CA LEU A 31 -13.87 2.76 11.88
C LEU A 31 -12.69 1.90 12.34
N TRP A 32 -12.82 0.56 12.34
CA TRP A 32 -11.71 -0.36 12.62
C TRP A 32 -10.52 -0.17 11.70
N TRP A 33 -10.78 0.27 10.46
CA TRP A 33 -9.70 0.50 9.51
C TRP A 33 -8.77 1.65 9.96
N PHE A 34 -9.30 2.64 10.66
CA PHE A 34 -8.54 3.76 11.23
C PHE A 34 -7.97 3.43 12.60
N LEU A 35 -8.72 2.71 13.43
CA LEU A 35 -8.32 2.39 14.80
C LEU A 35 -7.05 1.55 14.84
N ASP A 36 -6.90 0.54 13.98
CA ASP A 36 -5.69 -0.28 13.96
C ASP A 36 -4.40 0.53 13.79
N PRO A 37 -4.21 1.35 12.72
CA PRO A 37 -2.99 2.14 12.58
C PRO A 37 -2.86 3.21 13.65
N LEU A 38 -3.97 3.73 14.19
CA LEU A 38 -3.94 4.70 15.29
C LEU A 38 -3.40 4.05 16.57
N VAL A 39 -3.90 2.88 16.94
CA VAL A 39 -3.43 2.13 18.13
C VAL A 39 -1.94 1.79 17.97
N LEU A 40 -1.52 1.30 16.80
CA LEU A 40 -0.13 1.00 16.52
C LEU A 40 0.75 2.27 16.57
N ALA A 41 0.28 3.40 16.03
CA ALA A 41 0.99 4.68 16.11
C ALA A 41 1.17 5.12 17.56
N LEU A 42 0.14 4.99 18.40
CA LEU A 42 0.21 5.33 19.82
C LEU A 42 1.18 4.42 20.58
N ILE A 43 1.18 3.11 20.29
CA ILE A 43 2.12 2.16 20.91
C ILE A 43 3.57 2.51 20.53
N TYR A 44 3.85 2.71 19.24
CA TYR A 44 5.21 3.04 18.80
C TYR A 44 5.63 4.44 19.23
N TRP A 45 4.72 5.41 19.24
CA TRP A 45 4.98 6.72 19.81
C TRP A 45 5.34 6.64 21.29
N GLY A 46 4.55 5.92 22.09
CA GLY A 46 4.83 5.71 23.50
C GLY A 46 6.17 5.01 23.74
N LEU A 47 6.52 4.01 22.92
CA LEU A 47 7.78 3.29 23.03
C LEU A 47 8.97 4.14 22.60
N VAL A 48 8.94 4.74 21.39
CA VAL A 48 10.09 5.40 20.79
C VAL A 48 10.27 6.81 21.30
N ASP A 49 9.19 7.55 21.49
CA ASP A 49 9.23 8.94 21.92
C ASP A 49 9.28 9.04 23.46
N GLN A 50 8.32 8.45 24.17
CA GLN A 50 8.19 8.60 25.60
C GLN A 50 9.19 7.73 26.38
N LEU A 51 9.44 6.48 25.97
CA LEU A 51 10.33 5.56 26.68
C LEU A 51 11.77 5.72 26.28
N LEU A 52 12.08 5.83 24.98
CA LEU A 52 13.44 5.92 24.43
C LEU A 52 13.91 7.36 24.20
N GLY A 53 13.03 8.37 24.27
CA GLY A 53 13.35 9.78 24.06
C GLY A 53 13.91 10.09 22.66
N ARG A 54 13.54 9.30 21.65
CA ARG A 54 14.09 9.39 20.28
C ARG A 54 13.11 9.90 19.23
N GLY A 55 11.85 10.06 19.56
CA GLY A 55 10.82 10.43 18.59
C GLY A 55 11.08 11.81 17.96
N GLU A 56 11.34 12.81 18.78
CA GLU A 56 11.63 14.17 18.31
C GLU A 56 12.87 14.26 17.42
N SER A 57 13.87 13.38 17.64
CA SER A 57 15.09 13.32 16.78
C SER A 57 14.80 12.77 15.38
N ILE A 58 13.67 12.10 15.18
CA ILE A 58 13.21 11.57 13.88
C ILE A 58 12.33 12.60 13.20
N HIS A 59 11.32 13.14 13.90
CA HIS A 59 10.42 14.16 13.38
C HIS A 59 9.71 14.91 14.51
N PRO A 60 9.54 16.26 14.43
CA PRO A 60 8.87 17.05 15.49
C PRO A 60 7.43 16.60 15.78
N ARG A 61 6.72 16.12 14.78
CA ARG A 61 5.35 15.56 14.89
C ARG A 61 5.37 14.04 14.74
N TYR A 62 6.19 13.33 15.54
CA TYR A 62 6.51 11.91 15.35
C TYR A 62 5.27 10.99 15.35
N TRP A 63 4.25 11.25 16.13
CA TRP A 63 3.03 10.44 16.12
C TRP A 63 2.27 10.50 14.78
N LEU A 64 2.21 11.70 14.14
CA LEU A 64 1.63 11.85 12.80
C LEU A 64 2.50 11.22 11.72
N PHE A 65 3.82 11.35 11.86
CA PHE A 65 4.80 10.69 11.01
C PHE A 65 4.60 9.16 11.00
N LEU A 66 4.42 8.56 12.18
CA LEU A 66 4.10 7.15 12.32
C LEU A 66 2.75 6.80 11.71
N PHE A 67 1.72 7.58 12.03
CA PHE A 67 0.35 7.32 11.57
C PHE A 67 0.24 7.32 10.05
N LEU A 68 0.86 8.30 9.38
CA LEU A 68 0.91 8.34 7.91
C LEU A 68 1.63 7.12 7.32
N GLY A 69 2.80 6.79 7.83
CA GLY A 69 3.52 5.60 7.38
C GLY A 69 2.71 4.32 7.56
N LEU A 70 2.03 4.18 8.70
CA LEU A 70 1.19 3.03 9.00
C LEU A 70 -0.05 2.91 8.10
N ILE A 71 -0.67 4.02 7.69
CA ILE A 71 -1.81 4.03 6.76
C ILE A 71 -1.38 3.52 5.38
N VAL A 72 -0.29 4.06 4.84
CA VAL A 72 0.26 3.64 3.53
C VAL A 72 0.67 2.17 3.59
N TRP A 73 1.37 1.77 4.66
CA TRP A 73 1.76 0.38 4.89
C TRP A 73 0.54 -0.55 4.98
N LYS A 74 -0.49 -0.17 5.73
CA LYS A 74 -1.70 -0.97 5.91
C LYS A 74 -2.39 -1.24 4.58
N GLN A 75 -2.52 -0.23 3.73
CA GLN A 75 -3.08 -0.42 2.40
C GLN A 75 -2.27 -1.43 1.59
N PHE A 76 -0.95 -1.29 1.57
CA PHE A 76 -0.05 -2.21 0.88
C PHE A 76 -0.21 -3.65 1.39
N ALA A 77 -0.12 -3.86 2.70
CA ALA A 77 -0.22 -5.18 3.31
C ALA A 77 -1.59 -5.83 3.06
N GLN A 78 -2.67 -5.06 3.15
CA GLN A 78 -4.03 -5.55 2.88
C GLN A 78 -4.24 -5.85 1.38
N CYS A 79 -3.68 -5.03 0.49
CA CYS A 79 -3.73 -5.27 -0.94
C CYS A 79 -3.04 -6.59 -1.30
N LEU A 80 -1.81 -6.81 -0.83
CA LEU A 80 -1.08 -8.06 -1.06
C LEU A 80 -1.82 -9.28 -0.50
N SER A 81 -2.19 -9.22 0.77
CA SER A 81 -2.91 -10.31 1.44
C SER A 81 -4.25 -10.61 0.78
N GLY A 82 -4.94 -9.58 0.33
CA GLY A 82 -6.20 -9.71 -0.40
C GLY A 82 -6.04 -10.32 -1.78
N CYS A 83 -5.04 -9.89 -2.54
CA CYS A 83 -4.75 -10.42 -3.88
C CYS A 83 -4.21 -11.85 -3.83
N CYS A 84 -3.41 -12.20 -2.83
CA CYS A 84 -2.77 -13.51 -2.67
C CYS A 84 -3.73 -14.70 -2.79
N GLY A 85 -4.93 -14.61 -2.26
CA GLY A 85 -5.88 -15.73 -2.30
C GLY A 85 -7.15 -15.46 -3.12
N VAL A 86 -7.17 -14.39 -3.92
CA VAL A 86 -8.41 -13.91 -4.57
C VAL A 86 -9.01 -14.93 -5.54
N TYR A 87 -8.19 -15.61 -6.34
CA TYR A 87 -8.67 -16.60 -7.31
C TYR A 87 -9.28 -17.82 -6.61
N ASN A 88 -8.64 -18.30 -5.56
CA ASN A 88 -9.13 -19.46 -4.81
C ASN A 88 -10.41 -19.15 -4.04
N ARG A 89 -10.51 -17.95 -3.44
CA ARG A 89 -11.73 -17.54 -2.75
C ARG A 89 -12.92 -17.35 -3.68
N ARG A 90 -12.68 -17.08 -4.98
CA ARG A 90 -13.71 -16.79 -5.98
C ARG A 90 -13.78 -17.82 -7.10
N GLN A 91 -13.34 -19.07 -6.83
CA GLN A 91 -13.40 -20.16 -7.81
C GLN A 91 -14.82 -20.39 -8.40
N GLY A 92 -15.85 -20.28 -7.56
CA GLY A 92 -17.23 -20.42 -8.02
C GLY A 92 -17.62 -19.35 -9.07
N LEU A 93 -17.11 -18.14 -8.93
CA LEU A 93 -17.32 -17.07 -9.92
C LEU A 93 -16.59 -17.38 -11.23
N ILE A 94 -15.35 -17.86 -11.15
CA ILE A 94 -14.53 -18.19 -12.32
C ILE A 94 -15.12 -19.37 -13.08
N LYS A 95 -15.63 -20.40 -12.38
CA LYS A 95 -16.20 -21.61 -13.00
C LYS A 95 -17.56 -21.38 -13.65
N ASN A 96 -18.38 -20.53 -13.07
CA ASN A 96 -19.78 -20.36 -13.51
C ASN A 96 -19.97 -19.15 -14.45
N LEU A 97 -19.04 -18.22 -14.48
CA LEU A 97 -19.11 -17.01 -15.28
C LEU A 97 -17.78 -16.79 -16.02
N SER A 98 -17.85 -16.38 -17.27
CA SER A 98 -16.68 -15.97 -18.05
C SER A 98 -16.26 -14.54 -17.64
N VAL A 99 -15.56 -14.43 -16.49
CA VAL A 99 -15.09 -13.15 -15.98
C VAL A 99 -13.63 -12.92 -16.35
N PRO A 100 -13.23 -11.70 -16.73
CA PRO A 100 -11.83 -11.37 -16.91
C PRO A 100 -11.06 -11.57 -15.59
N LEU A 101 -10.02 -12.41 -15.57
CA LEU A 101 -9.30 -12.74 -14.33
C LEU A 101 -8.70 -11.52 -13.64
N VAL A 102 -8.29 -10.51 -14.42
CA VAL A 102 -7.79 -9.22 -13.91
C VAL A 102 -8.81 -8.50 -13.01
N SER A 103 -10.11 -8.74 -13.20
CA SER A 103 -11.15 -8.08 -12.39
C SER A 103 -11.10 -8.46 -10.91
N LEU A 104 -10.61 -9.65 -10.58
CA LEU A 104 -10.59 -10.14 -9.21
C LEU A 104 -9.53 -9.45 -8.35
N PRO A 105 -8.22 -9.43 -8.71
CA PRO A 105 -7.26 -8.61 -7.98
C PRO A 105 -7.57 -7.11 -8.08
N GLY A 106 -8.07 -6.63 -9.22
CA GLY A 106 -8.48 -5.24 -9.39
C GLY A 106 -9.55 -4.80 -8.40
N SER A 107 -10.52 -5.66 -8.08
CA SER A 107 -11.55 -5.37 -7.08
C SER A 107 -10.96 -5.24 -5.66
N VAL A 108 -9.95 -6.05 -5.32
CA VAL A 108 -9.25 -5.97 -4.04
C VAL A 108 -8.48 -4.66 -3.92
N VAL A 109 -7.75 -4.29 -4.98
CA VAL A 109 -7.02 -3.01 -5.03
C VAL A 109 -7.97 -1.83 -4.87
N LEU A 110 -9.08 -1.82 -5.61
CA LEU A 110 -10.08 -0.75 -5.55
C LEU A 110 -10.70 -0.64 -4.15
N GLN A 111 -11.01 -1.77 -3.50
CA GLN A 111 -11.54 -1.82 -2.14
C GLN A 111 -10.55 -1.22 -1.13
N THR A 112 -9.29 -1.69 -1.14
CA THR A 112 -8.27 -1.21 -0.20
C THR A 112 -7.89 0.24 -0.45
N PHE A 113 -7.89 0.66 -1.71
CA PHE A 113 -7.66 2.06 -2.10
C PHE A 113 -8.78 2.99 -1.64
N HIS A 114 -10.03 2.58 -1.72
CA HIS A 114 -11.16 3.37 -1.20
C HIS A 114 -11.01 3.64 0.30
N LEU A 115 -10.63 2.62 1.09
CA LEU A 115 -10.38 2.76 2.53
C LEU A 115 -9.17 3.68 2.81
N PHE A 116 -8.13 3.58 2.00
CA PHE A 116 -6.95 4.43 2.10
C PHE A 116 -7.27 5.90 1.82
N VAL A 117 -8.02 6.19 0.75
CA VAL A 117 -8.44 7.56 0.43
C VAL A 117 -9.23 8.18 1.58
N GLN A 118 -10.14 7.44 2.20
CA GLN A 118 -10.87 7.93 3.38
C GLN A 118 -9.92 8.28 4.54
N ALA A 119 -8.88 7.44 4.77
CA ALA A 119 -7.89 7.74 5.80
C ALA A 119 -7.10 9.02 5.48
N VAL A 120 -6.67 9.17 4.24
CA VAL A 120 -5.97 10.40 3.80
C VAL A 120 -6.86 11.62 3.99
N VAL A 121 -8.15 11.55 3.66
CA VAL A 121 -9.11 12.65 3.89
C VAL A 121 -9.20 13.00 5.38
N VAL A 122 -9.26 12.00 6.28
CA VAL A 122 -9.29 12.24 7.73
C VAL A 122 -8.01 12.96 8.19
N VAL A 123 -6.85 12.55 7.68
CA VAL A 123 -5.57 13.22 7.99
C VAL A 123 -5.56 14.66 7.48
N ILE A 124 -6.02 14.90 6.25
CA ILE A 124 -6.11 16.24 5.65
C ILE A 124 -7.01 17.16 6.50
N VAL A 125 -8.18 16.67 6.90
CA VAL A 125 -9.12 17.42 7.76
C VAL A 125 -8.46 17.74 9.11
N PHE A 126 -7.81 16.76 9.72
CA PHE A 126 -7.11 16.95 11.00
C PHE A 126 -6.00 18.02 10.90
N LEU A 127 -5.14 17.92 9.88
CA LEU A 127 -4.05 18.88 9.64
C LEU A 127 -4.60 20.26 9.29
N GLY A 128 -5.65 20.35 8.49
CA GLY A 128 -6.29 21.62 8.13
C GLY A 128 -6.85 22.39 9.33
N ILE A 129 -7.39 21.67 10.33
CA ILE A 129 -7.88 22.27 11.58
C ILE A 129 -6.71 22.70 12.48
N SER A 130 -5.61 21.93 12.48
CA SER A 130 -4.50 22.12 13.43
C SER A 130 -3.44 23.11 12.96
N GLY A 131 -3.21 23.25 11.66
CA GLY A 131 -2.07 24.01 11.12
C GLY A 131 -2.35 24.82 9.85
N GLY A 132 -3.57 24.77 9.33
CA GLY A 132 -3.92 25.40 8.05
C GLY A 132 -3.71 24.50 6.84
N VAL A 133 -4.07 25.02 5.67
CA VAL A 133 -4.02 24.27 4.39
C VAL A 133 -2.85 24.76 3.56
N SER A 134 -1.99 23.84 3.10
CA SER A 134 -0.88 24.15 2.20
C SER A 134 -1.28 23.93 0.73
N LEU A 135 -0.83 24.83 -0.16
CA LEU A 135 -0.99 24.66 -1.61
C LEU A 135 -0.26 23.39 -2.13
N GLY A 136 0.77 22.93 -1.41
CA GLY A 136 1.48 21.69 -1.73
C GLY A 136 0.56 20.46 -1.75
N TRP A 137 -0.55 20.48 -1.02
CA TRP A 137 -1.49 19.36 -0.93
C TRP A 137 -2.19 19.01 -2.25
N ILE A 138 -2.18 19.90 -3.25
CA ILE A 138 -2.68 19.58 -4.59
C ILE A 138 -1.93 18.37 -5.21
N GLN A 139 -0.69 18.16 -4.79
CA GLN A 139 0.15 17.04 -5.23
C GLN A 139 -0.37 15.67 -4.75
N LEU A 140 -1.21 15.65 -3.69
CA LEU A 140 -1.84 14.43 -3.21
C LEU A 140 -2.66 13.73 -4.27
N LEU A 141 -3.28 14.48 -5.19
CA LEU A 141 -4.03 13.88 -6.30
C LEU A 141 -3.11 13.02 -7.19
N GLY A 142 -1.93 13.54 -7.51
CA GLY A 142 -0.92 12.78 -8.26
C GLY A 142 -0.40 11.57 -7.50
N LEU A 143 -0.11 11.74 -6.19
CA LEU A 143 0.33 10.64 -5.33
C LEU A 143 -0.72 9.53 -5.22
N LEU A 144 -2.01 9.89 -5.09
CA LEU A 144 -3.10 8.91 -5.07
C LEU A 144 -3.18 8.10 -6.36
N VAL A 145 -3.00 8.74 -7.52
CA VAL A 145 -2.98 8.04 -8.82
C VAL A 145 -1.80 7.07 -8.89
N ILE A 146 -0.60 7.53 -8.53
CA ILE A 146 0.62 6.69 -8.51
C ILE A 146 0.45 5.52 -7.53
N GLN A 147 -0.07 5.79 -6.34
CA GLN A 147 -0.38 4.77 -5.33
C GLN A 147 -1.31 3.70 -5.89
N PHE A 148 -2.40 4.10 -6.53
CA PHE A 148 -3.35 3.17 -7.14
C PHE A 148 -2.69 2.29 -8.20
N ILE A 149 -1.94 2.90 -9.13
CA ILE A 149 -1.27 2.16 -10.22
C ILE A 149 -0.22 1.20 -9.66
N THR A 150 0.57 1.64 -8.67
CA THR A 150 1.58 0.80 -7.98
C THR A 150 0.92 -0.40 -7.33
N MET A 151 -0.14 -0.18 -6.53
CA MET A 151 -0.86 -1.26 -5.86
C MET A 151 -1.53 -2.21 -6.84
N PHE A 152 -2.05 -1.70 -7.96
CA PHE A 152 -2.64 -2.53 -9.00
C PHE A 152 -1.59 -3.43 -9.65
N GLY A 153 -0.42 -2.90 -10.00
CA GLY A 153 0.69 -3.67 -10.54
C GLY A 153 1.16 -4.77 -9.59
N ILE A 154 1.43 -4.43 -8.34
CA ILE A 154 1.87 -5.38 -7.30
C ILE A 154 0.78 -6.44 -7.01
N GLY A 155 -0.48 -6.03 -6.96
CA GLY A 155 -1.62 -6.94 -6.79
C GLY A 155 -1.69 -8.00 -7.88
N LEU A 156 -1.48 -7.60 -9.15
CA LEU A 156 -1.40 -8.53 -10.28
C LEU A 156 -0.18 -9.46 -10.20
N MET A 157 0.99 -8.93 -9.79
CA MET A 157 2.22 -9.72 -9.62
C MET A 157 2.06 -10.86 -8.62
N VAL A 158 1.29 -10.62 -7.55
CA VAL A 158 1.12 -11.57 -6.45
C VAL A 158 -0.03 -12.53 -6.70
N ALA A 159 -1.13 -12.08 -7.29
CA ALA A 159 -2.37 -12.86 -7.40
C ALA A 159 -2.18 -14.18 -8.17
N ALA A 160 -1.52 -14.13 -9.31
CA ALA A 160 -1.41 -15.28 -10.21
C ALA A 160 -0.45 -16.37 -9.70
N PRO A 161 0.80 -16.08 -9.28
CA PRO A 161 1.71 -17.10 -8.74
C PRO A 161 1.18 -17.75 -7.46
N MET A 162 0.59 -16.97 -6.57
CA MET A 162 0.11 -17.48 -5.28
C MET A 162 -1.20 -18.28 -5.38
N ALA A 163 -1.90 -18.23 -6.51
CA ALA A 163 -3.03 -19.10 -6.77
C ALA A 163 -2.60 -20.56 -6.94
N SER A 164 -1.42 -20.76 -7.53
CA SER A 164 -0.88 -22.08 -7.84
C SER A 164 -0.06 -22.70 -6.69
N GLN A 165 0.39 -21.90 -5.72
CA GLN A 165 1.31 -22.33 -4.67
C GLN A 165 0.78 -21.96 -3.27
N PRO A 166 0.13 -22.91 -2.56
CA PRO A 166 -0.42 -22.68 -1.22
C PRO A 166 0.62 -22.20 -0.20
N ASP A 167 1.84 -22.76 -0.26
CA ASP A 167 2.91 -22.45 0.69
C ASP A 167 3.33 -20.97 0.65
N LEU A 168 3.32 -20.35 -0.53
CA LEU A 168 3.60 -18.92 -0.65
C LEU A 168 2.58 -18.05 0.08
N ARG A 169 1.34 -18.52 0.21
CA ARG A 169 0.30 -17.80 0.94
C ARG A 169 0.56 -17.81 2.44
N GLU A 170 1.01 -18.93 2.97
CA GLU A 170 1.37 -19.07 4.38
C GLU A 170 2.65 -18.27 4.72
N LEU A 171 3.57 -18.13 3.79
CA LEU A 171 4.79 -17.33 3.96
C LEU A 171 4.53 -15.82 3.90
N LEU A 172 3.50 -15.37 3.18
CA LEU A 172 3.23 -13.95 2.95
C LEU A 172 3.09 -13.12 4.25
N PRO A 173 2.35 -13.54 5.29
CA PRO A 173 2.26 -12.77 6.53
C PRO A 173 3.61 -12.61 7.23
N HIS A 174 4.47 -13.62 7.17
CA HIS A 174 5.83 -13.56 7.74
C HIS A 174 6.72 -12.62 6.94
N PHE A 175 6.67 -12.70 5.62
CA PHE A 175 7.36 -11.76 4.74
C PHE A 175 6.93 -10.31 4.97
N LEU A 176 5.62 -10.05 5.09
CA LEU A 176 5.10 -8.72 5.38
C LEU A 176 5.57 -8.20 6.74
N LYS A 177 5.71 -9.04 7.77
CA LYS A 177 6.27 -8.62 9.06
C LYS A 177 7.73 -8.18 8.92
N VAL A 178 8.55 -8.96 8.24
CA VAL A 178 9.96 -8.61 8.01
C VAL A 178 10.04 -7.31 7.21
N LEU A 179 9.27 -7.22 6.12
CA LEU A 179 9.24 -6.05 5.26
C LEU A 179 8.76 -4.78 5.99
N PHE A 180 7.85 -4.92 6.98
CA PHE A 180 7.38 -3.81 7.82
C PHE A 180 8.52 -3.17 8.62
N TYR A 181 9.31 -3.98 9.32
CA TYR A 181 10.42 -3.48 10.12
C TYR A 181 11.56 -2.92 9.28
N LEU A 182 11.71 -3.41 8.08
CA LEU A 182 12.69 -2.90 7.12
C LEU A 182 12.18 -1.64 6.39
N SER A 183 10.87 -1.39 6.35
CA SER A 183 10.31 -0.21 5.67
C SER A 183 10.47 1.06 6.51
N PRO A 184 10.52 2.25 5.87
CA PRO A 184 10.66 3.52 6.57
C PRO A 184 9.36 3.96 7.24
N VAL A 185 8.61 3.02 7.84
CA VAL A 185 7.40 3.33 8.61
C VAL A 185 7.74 3.93 9.96
N LEU A 186 8.76 3.36 10.65
CA LEU A 186 9.14 3.73 12.00
C LEU A 186 10.25 4.78 12.08
N TYR A 187 10.98 4.99 10.99
CA TYR A 187 12.13 5.89 10.89
C TYR A 187 12.12 6.63 9.54
N SER A 188 12.88 7.71 9.42
CA SER A 188 13.14 8.36 8.14
C SER A 188 14.42 7.84 7.50
N PHE A 189 14.54 7.93 6.18
CA PHE A 189 15.78 7.58 5.49
C PHE A 189 16.94 8.49 5.91
N GLU A 190 16.69 9.77 6.12
CA GLU A 190 17.69 10.74 6.59
C GLU A 190 18.24 10.35 7.95
N PHE A 191 17.37 9.94 8.89
CA PHE A 191 17.80 9.46 10.21
C PHE A 191 18.69 8.22 10.10
N LEU A 192 18.37 7.34 9.16
CA LEU A 192 19.16 6.14 8.93
C LEU A 192 20.52 6.45 8.32
N GLN A 193 20.56 7.31 7.30
CA GLN A 193 21.82 7.78 6.67
C GLN A 193 22.73 8.50 7.67
N ALA A 194 22.17 9.35 8.52
CA ALA A 194 22.95 10.08 9.53
C ALA A 194 23.61 9.17 10.59
N LYS A 195 23.05 7.96 10.82
CA LYS A 195 23.58 7.02 11.83
C LYS A 195 24.53 5.97 11.30
N LEU A 196 24.48 5.71 10.02
CA LEU A 196 25.17 4.60 9.39
C LEU A 196 26.30 5.12 8.50
N ASP A 197 27.31 5.72 9.09
CA ASP A 197 28.51 6.22 8.39
C ASP A 197 29.16 5.12 7.52
N ASP A 198 29.38 5.38 6.23
CA ASP A 198 30.22 4.71 5.21
C ASP A 198 30.42 3.16 5.23
N SER A 199 29.53 2.40 5.81
CA SER A 199 29.63 0.93 5.76
C SER A 199 29.03 0.33 4.48
N GLU A 200 29.58 -0.79 3.99
CA GLU A 200 29.03 -1.58 2.87
C GLU A 200 27.55 -1.95 3.11
N PHE A 201 27.17 -2.11 4.36
CA PHE A 201 25.78 -2.35 4.76
C PHE A 201 24.82 -1.23 4.33
N LEU A 202 25.29 0.04 4.31
CA LEU A 202 24.52 1.17 3.83
C LEU A 202 24.26 1.17 2.33
N GLN A 203 25.24 0.72 1.56
CA GLN A 203 25.05 0.60 0.11
C GLN A 203 23.97 -0.45 -0.19
N TRP A 204 24.00 -1.59 0.51
CA TRP A 204 22.95 -2.61 0.42
C TRP A 204 21.61 -2.11 0.91
N LEU A 205 21.57 -1.34 1.98
CA LEU A 205 20.35 -0.73 2.50
C LEU A 205 19.77 0.31 1.53
N GLY A 206 20.62 1.11 0.88
CA GLY A 206 20.23 2.03 -0.19
C GLY A 206 19.58 1.31 -1.37
N VAL A 207 20.17 0.19 -1.81
CA VAL A 207 19.57 -0.67 -2.85
C VAL A 207 18.25 -1.26 -2.38
N TYR A 208 18.16 -1.73 -1.13
CA TYR A 208 16.93 -2.26 -0.55
C TYR A 208 15.82 -1.19 -0.50
N ILE A 209 16.13 0.00 -0.06
CA ILE A 209 15.22 1.16 -0.03
C ILE A 209 14.70 1.47 -1.44
N PHE A 210 15.61 1.44 -2.42
CA PHE A 210 15.25 1.64 -3.82
C PHE A 210 14.31 0.54 -4.36
N ILE A 211 14.46 -0.69 -3.88
CA ILE A 211 13.60 -1.84 -4.28
C ILE A 211 12.30 -1.88 -3.47
N HIS A 212 12.23 -1.21 -2.29
CA HIS A 212 11.04 -1.27 -1.45
C HIS A 212 9.82 -0.63 -2.14
N PRO A 213 8.72 -1.37 -2.30
CA PRO A 213 7.64 -0.94 -3.20
C PRO A 213 6.86 0.29 -2.73
N VAL A 214 6.84 0.57 -1.43
CA VAL A 214 6.07 1.70 -0.84
C VAL A 214 6.90 2.67 -0.03
N GLY A 215 8.23 2.48 0.08
CA GLY A 215 9.10 3.36 0.86
C GLY A 215 9.02 4.81 0.40
N ASP A 216 9.28 5.04 -0.89
CA ASP A 216 9.24 6.38 -1.49
C ASP A 216 7.83 7.01 -1.44
N LEU A 217 6.78 6.19 -1.49
CA LEU A 217 5.41 6.70 -1.34
C LEU A 217 5.15 7.18 0.08
N ILE A 218 5.63 6.45 1.11
CA ILE A 218 5.53 6.87 2.50
C ILE A 218 6.22 8.22 2.69
N ASP A 219 7.44 8.37 2.19
CA ASP A 219 8.19 9.61 2.32
C ASP A 219 7.56 10.75 1.52
N ALA A 220 7.05 10.49 0.32
CA ALA A 220 6.33 11.47 -0.48
C ALA A 220 5.08 12.00 0.23
N TYR A 221 4.26 11.12 0.84
CA TYR A 221 3.11 11.56 1.62
C TYR A 221 3.50 12.39 2.85
N ARG A 222 4.58 12.01 3.56
CA ARG A 222 5.09 12.76 4.70
C ARG A 222 5.58 14.14 4.29
N HIS A 223 6.42 14.18 3.25
CA HIS A 223 6.98 15.44 2.74
C HIS A 223 5.88 16.43 2.35
N VAL A 224 4.82 15.97 1.68
CA VAL A 224 3.71 16.83 1.25
C VAL A 224 2.79 17.22 2.42
N LEU A 225 2.50 16.31 3.36
CA LEU A 225 1.51 16.53 4.41
C LEU A 225 2.09 17.08 5.72
N LEU A 226 3.34 16.73 6.07
CA LEU A 226 3.93 17.13 7.35
C LEU A 226 4.93 18.27 7.21
N ASP A 227 5.69 18.29 6.10
CA ASP A 227 6.75 19.27 5.89
C ASP A 227 6.29 20.44 4.98
N ASP A 228 5.02 20.41 4.55
CA ASP A 228 4.45 21.36 3.58
C ASP A 228 5.32 21.50 2.31
N GLY A 229 6.04 20.42 1.98
CA GLY A 229 7.02 20.38 0.91
C GLY A 229 6.37 20.20 -0.47
N VAL A 230 7.14 20.57 -1.49
CA VAL A 230 6.83 20.31 -2.89
C VAL A 230 7.81 19.27 -3.41
N LEU A 231 7.29 18.15 -3.93
CA LEU A 231 8.12 17.10 -4.51
C LEU A 231 8.89 17.65 -5.71
N SER A 232 10.18 17.37 -5.75
CA SER A 232 11.04 17.71 -6.88
C SER A 232 10.61 16.96 -8.14
N LEU A 233 10.97 17.50 -9.31
CA LEU A 233 10.71 16.82 -10.59
C LEU A 233 11.34 15.41 -10.61
N ASN A 234 12.56 15.26 -10.06
CA ASN A 234 13.22 13.96 -9.95
C ASN A 234 12.43 12.99 -9.06
N GLY A 235 11.86 13.45 -7.95
CA GLY A 235 10.99 12.63 -7.08
C GLY A 235 9.77 12.11 -7.86
N TRP A 236 9.10 12.97 -8.62
CA TRP A 236 7.98 12.57 -9.47
C TRP A 236 8.38 11.55 -10.54
N VAL A 237 9.52 11.78 -11.23
CA VAL A 237 10.02 10.86 -12.26
C VAL A 237 10.29 9.47 -11.67
N ILE A 238 10.91 9.39 -10.49
CA ILE A 238 11.20 8.12 -9.81
C ILE A 238 9.88 7.40 -9.45
N LEU A 239 8.93 8.09 -8.84
CA LEU A 239 7.64 7.52 -8.46
C LEU A 239 6.86 6.99 -9.67
N VAL A 240 6.80 7.77 -10.76
CA VAL A 240 6.13 7.37 -12.01
C VAL A 240 6.84 6.18 -12.65
N ALA A 241 8.17 6.22 -12.76
CA ALA A 241 8.95 5.13 -13.38
C ALA A 241 8.76 3.81 -12.62
N ARG A 242 8.81 3.85 -11.29
CA ARG A 242 8.59 2.68 -10.43
C ARG A 242 7.16 2.15 -10.52
N SER A 243 6.18 3.05 -10.49
CA SER A 243 4.78 2.68 -10.68
C SER A 243 4.54 1.99 -12.03
N ALA A 244 5.11 2.55 -13.11
CA ALA A 244 5.05 1.95 -14.44
C ALA A 244 5.76 0.58 -14.49
N LEU A 245 6.91 0.44 -13.81
CA LEU A 245 7.63 -0.84 -13.71
C LEU A 245 6.78 -1.92 -13.03
N TYR A 246 6.21 -1.63 -11.86
CA TYR A 246 5.35 -2.59 -11.16
C TYR A 246 4.10 -2.93 -11.95
N PHE A 247 3.48 -1.94 -12.58
CA PHE A 247 2.30 -2.16 -13.41
C PHE A 247 2.58 -3.03 -14.62
N THR A 248 3.65 -2.75 -15.36
CA THR A 248 4.05 -3.54 -16.54
C THR A 248 4.45 -4.96 -16.15
N ALA A 249 5.24 -5.13 -15.09
CA ALA A 249 5.61 -6.43 -14.56
C ALA A 249 4.38 -7.24 -14.12
N GLY A 250 3.44 -6.60 -13.44
CA GLY A 250 2.16 -7.21 -13.03
C GLY A 250 1.33 -7.69 -14.21
N CYS A 251 1.17 -6.87 -15.24
CA CYS A 251 0.45 -7.24 -16.46
C CYS A 251 1.12 -8.40 -17.21
N LEU A 252 2.45 -8.40 -17.31
CA LEU A 252 3.20 -9.47 -17.96
C LEU A 252 3.09 -10.80 -17.21
N LEU A 253 3.24 -10.77 -15.90
CA LEU A 253 3.10 -11.97 -15.07
C LEU A 253 1.67 -12.51 -15.11
N GLN A 254 0.68 -11.65 -14.98
CA GLN A 254 -0.72 -12.05 -15.09
C GLN A 254 -1.01 -12.76 -16.41
N GLY A 255 -0.56 -12.17 -17.54
CA GLY A 255 -0.78 -12.76 -18.87
C GLY A 255 -0.09 -14.12 -19.06
N ARG A 256 1.08 -14.35 -18.42
CA ARG A 256 1.77 -15.65 -18.47
C ARG A 256 1.04 -16.73 -17.67
N PHE A 257 0.56 -16.38 -16.48
CA PHE A 257 -0.08 -17.34 -15.56
C PHE A 257 -1.57 -17.58 -15.86
N GLU A 258 -2.22 -16.72 -16.62
CA GLU A 258 -3.65 -16.79 -16.90
C GLU A 258 -4.05 -18.14 -17.53
N ARG A 259 -3.27 -18.63 -18.48
CA ARG A 259 -3.52 -19.94 -19.14
C ARG A 259 -3.43 -21.10 -18.15
N HIS A 260 -2.38 -21.13 -17.33
CA HIS A 260 -2.19 -22.16 -16.32
C HIS A 260 -3.25 -22.12 -15.22
N LEU A 261 -3.70 -20.92 -14.86
CA LEU A 261 -4.79 -20.74 -13.89
C LEU A 261 -6.12 -21.32 -14.40
N LEU A 262 -6.44 -21.08 -15.67
CA LEU A 262 -7.67 -21.61 -16.28
C LEU A 262 -7.64 -23.14 -16.39
N GLU A 263 -6.49 -23.75 -16.63
CA GLU A 263 -6.31 -25.20 -16.68
C GLU A 263 -6.40 -25.83 -15.29
N GLY A 264 -5.80 -25.21 -14.27
CA GLY A 264 -5.78 -25.73 -12.89
C GLY A 264 -7.05 -25.49 -12.09
N LEU A 265 -7.92 -24.57 -12.51
CA LEU A 265 -9.19 -24.26 -11.86
C LEU A 265 -10.39 -25.01 -12.49
N ARG A 266 -10.21 -25.62 -13.67
CA ARG A 266 -11.21 -26.51 -14.28
C ARG A 266 -11.15 -27.89 -13.66
#